data_e579b1133fa72d2332fed390fc180224
#
_entry.id   e579b1133fa72d2332fed390fc180224
#
_cell.length_a   1.000
_cell.length_b   1.000
_cell.length_c   1.000
_cell.angle_alpha   90.00
_cell.angle_beta   90.00
_cell.angle_gamma   90.00
#
_symmetry.space_group_name_H-M   'P 1'
#
loop_
_entity.id
_entity.type
_entity.pdbx_description
1 polymer ?
#
loop_
_entity_poly.entity_id
_entity_poly.type
_entity_poly.pdbx_seq_one_letter_code
_entity_poly.pdbx_strand_id
1 'polypeptide(L)'
;TTLFRSRPEGLDGGWFVQPTVFADVDNRMQIAQDEIFGPLLPVVPYERLDDAFAYVNARPRPLALYYFGYDKREQQRVLHETHSGGVCLNDTLLHVAQDDMPFGGIGPSGMGHYHGHEGFLTFSKAKGVFIKQRFNAARLIYPPYGKAIQKLVYKLFVR
;
A
#
# COMPACT_ATOMS: atom_id res chain seq x y z
N THR A 1 -8.46 -30.54 -4.39
CA THR A 1 -8.48 -29.28 -5.21
C THR A 1 -9.17 -29.54 -6.53
N THR A 2 -10.21 -28.79 -6.82
CA THR A 2 -10.93 -28.86 -8.10
C THR A 2 -10.26 -27.95 -9.13
N LEU A 3 -10.00 -28.44 -10.33
CA LEU A 3 -9.35 -27.69 -11.41
C LEU A 3 -10.33 -27.46 -12.57
N PHE A 4 -10.44 -26.19 -12.97
CA PHE A 4 -11.16 -25.79 -14.18
C PHE A 4 -10.14 -25.29 -15.19
N ARG A 5 -10.05 -25.93 -16.35
CA ARG A 5 -9.07 -25.63 -17.41
C ARG A 5 -9.75 -25.50 -18.76
N SER A 6 -9.22 -24.64 -19.61
CA SER A 6 -9.56 -24.58 -21.02
C SER A 6 -8.30 -24.62 -21.88
N ARG A 7 -8.25 -25.47 -22.89
CA ARG A 7 -7.16 -25.55 -23.86
C ARG A 7 -7.71 -25.37 -25.26
N PRO A 8 -7.36 -24.29 -25.94
CA PRO A 8 -7.68 -24.14 -27.37
C PRO A 8 -7.00 -25.21 -28.21
N GLU A 9 -7.65 -25.65 -29.27
CA GLU A 9 -7.08 -26.57 -30.25
C GLU A 9 -5.85 -25.94 -30.93
N GLY A 10 -4.87 -26.77 -31.29
CA GLY A 10 -3.68 -26.34 -32.01
C GLY A 10 -2.55 -25.75 -31.18
N LEU A 11 -2.65 -25.69 -29.84
CA LEU A 11 -1.61 -25.20 -28.94
C LEU A 11 -0.87 -26.32 -28.20
N ASP A 12 -0.61 -27.44 -28.89
CA ASP A 12 -0.01 -28.65 -28.31
C ASP A 12 1.53 -28.54 -28.13
N GLY A 13 2.16 -27.54 -28.76
CA GLY A 13 3.59 -27.30 -28.68
C GLY A 13 3.91 -25.96 -28.05
N GLY A 14 5.05 -25.87 -27.34
CA GLY A 14 5.57 -24.62 -26.80
C GLY A 14 5.24 -24.36 -25.34
N TRP A 15 5.45 -23.10 -24.92
CA TRP A 15 5.37 -22.62 -23.53
C TRP A 15 3.94 -22.18 -23.12
N PHE A 16 2.92 -22.88 -23.58
CA PHE A 16 1.54 -22.54 -23.28
C PHE A 16 1.11 -23.11 -21.92
N VAL A 17 0.75 -22.22 -21.00
CA VAL A 17 0.11 -22.56 -19.72
C VAL A 17 -1.38 -22.26 -19.83
N GLN A 18 -2.21 -23.27 -19.62
CA GLN A 18 -3.66 -23.12 -19.69
C GLN A 18 -4.19 -22.23 -18.58
N PRO A 19 -5.10 -21.26 -18.84
CA PRO A 19 -5.85 -20.61 -17.81
C PRO A 19 -6.53 -21.64 -16.90
N THR A 20 -6.22 -21.58 -15.60
CA THR A 20 -6.65 -22.60 -14.64
C THR A 20 -7.18 -21.95 -13.37
N VAL A 21 -8.38 -22.30 -12.99
CA VAL A 21 -8.98 -21.95 -11.70
C VAL A 21 -8.82 -23.11 -10.73
N PHE A 22 -8.29 -22.82 -9.55
CA PHE A 22 -8.15 -23.77 -8.45
C PHE A 22 -9.21 -23.47 -7.40
N ALA A 23 -10.16 -24.37 -7.19
CA ALA A 23 -11.08 -24.32 -6.06
C ALA A 23 -10.58 -25.18 -4.90
N ASP A 24 -11.17 -25.01 -3.73
CA ASP A 24 -10.81 -25.71 -2.49
C ASP A 24 -9.33 -25.53 -2.12
N VAL A 25 -8.80 -24.31 -2.31
CA VAL A 25 -7.43 -23.97 -1.95
C VAL A 25 -7.33 -23.72 -0.46
N ASP A 26 -6.36 -24.35 0.18
CA ASP A 26 -6.06 -24.14 1.60
C ASP A 26 -4.69 -23.44 1.78
N ASN A 27 -4.50 -22.82 2.94
CA ASN A 27 -3.32 -22.00 3.24
C ASN A 27 -1.99 -22.78 3.28
N ARG A 28 -2.01 -24.13 3.32
CA ARG A 28 -0.81 -24.97 3.30
C ARG A 28 -0.30 -25.22 1.89
N MET A 29 -1.12 -24.94 0.89
CA MET A 29 -0.76 -25.11 -0.51
C MET A 29 0.17 -23.99 -0.99
N GLN A 30 1.20 -24.33 -1.76
CA GLN A 30 2.15 -23.37 -2.32
C GLN A 30 1.45 -22.27 -3.12
N ILE A 31 0.42 -22.63 -3.90
CA ILE A 31 -0.38 -21.70 -4.69
C ILE A 31 -1.10 -20.62 -3.87
N ALA A 32 -1.30 -20.85 -2.55
CA ALA A 32 -1.90 -19.88 -1.65
C ALA A 32 -0.86 -18.96 -0.97
N GLN A 33 0.42 -19.27 -1.13
CA GLN A 33 1.52 -18.58 -0.44
C GLN A 33 2.38 -17.74 -1.38
N ASP A 34 2.56 -18.20 -2.61
CA ASP A 34 3.41 -17.54 -3.59
C ASP A 34 2.60 -16.66 -4.54
N GLU A 35 3.15 -15.52 -4.91
CA GLU A 35 2.60 -14.68 -5.97
C GLU A 35 2.79 -15.34 -7.33
N ILE A 36 1.69 -15.52 -8.07
CA ILE A 36 1.70 -16.24 -9.35
C ILE A 36 1.61 -15.24 -10.50
N PHE A 37 2.72 -15.04 -11.20
CA PHE A 37 2.76 -14.30 -12.46
C PHE A 37 2.37 -15.21 -13.63
N GLY A 38 1.10 -15.58 -13.71
CA GLY A 38 0.63 -16.51 -14.73
C GLY A 38 -0.89 -16.73 -14.70
N PRO A 39 -1.43 -17.52 -15.62
CA PRO A 39 -2.86 -17.70 -15.79
C PRO A 39 -3.45 -18.73 -14.80
N LEU A 40 -3.06 -18.64 -13.53
CA LEU A 40 -3.52 -19.53 -12.47
C LEU A 40 -4.27 -18.70 -11.42
N LEU A 41 -5.53 -19.03 -11.14
CA LEU A 41 -6.37 -18.31 -10.18
C LEU A 41 -6.79 -19.22 -9.02
N PRO A 42 -6.20 -19.09 -7.84
CA PRO A 42 -6.72 -19.72 -6.64
C PRO A 42 -7.99 -19.01 -6.14
N VAL A 43 -9.00 -19.79 -5.82
CA VAL A 43 -10.26 -19.30 -5.26
C VAL A 43 -10.44 -19.88 -3.85
N VAL A 44 -10.63 -19.01 -2.89
CA VAL A 44 -10.88 -19.35 -1.49
C VAL A 44 -12.28 -18.85 -1.13
N PRO A 45 -13.25 -19.75 -0.89
CA PRO A 45 -14.58 -19.33 -0.47
C PRO A 45 -14.57 -18.79 0.97
N TYR A 46 -15.46 -17.88 1.26
CA TYR A 46 -15.71 -17.39 2.62
C TYR A 46 -17.22 -17.29 2.87
N GLU A 47 -17.64 -17.40 4.12
CA GLU A 47 -19.05 -17.27 4.51
C GLU A 47 -19.38 -15.84 4.93
N ARG A 48 -18.46 -15.18 5.59
CA ARG A 48 -18.61 -13.82 6.10
C ARG A 48 -17.47 -12.94 5.60
N LEU A 49 -17.77 -11.68 5.32
CA LEU A 49 -16.76 -10.71 4.90
C LEU A 49 -15.63 -10.53 5.93
N ASP A 50 -15.94 -10.72 7.22
CA ASP A 50 -14.96 -10.72 8.32
C ASP A 50 -13.88 -11.81 8.12
N ASP A 51 -14.26 -12.97 7.61
CA ASP A 51 -13.33 -14.08 7.35
C ASP A 51 -12.38 -13.72 6.21
N ALA A 52 -12.90 -13.05 5.18
CA ALA A 52 -12.08 -12.52 4.08
C ALA A 52 -11.10 -11.45 4.57
N PHE A 53 -11.52 -10.54 5.45
CA PHE A 53 -10.64 -9.55 6.05
C PHE A 53 -9.54 -10.18 6.91
N ALA A 54 -9.92 -11.15 7.75
CA ALA A 54 -8.94 -11.89 8.55
C ALA A 54 -7.91 -12.62 7.66
N TYR A 55 -8.38 -13.22 6.57
CA TYR A 55 -7.53 -13.91 5.61
C TYR A 55 -6.54 -12.95 4.93
N VAL A 56 -6.99 -11.80 4.45
CA VAL A 56 -6.15 -10.79 3.79
C VAL A 56 -5.16 -10.17 4.78
N ASN A 57 -5.63 -9.79 5.97
CA ASN A 57 -4.80 -9.10 6.97
C ASN A 57 -3.75 -10.02 7.63
N ALA A 58 -3.92 -11.34 7.59
CA ALA A 58 -2.93 -12.30 8.05
C ALA A 58 -1.74 -12.48 7.08
N ARG A 59 -1.77 -11.82 5.92
CA ARG A 59 -0.76 -11.93 4.85
C ARG A 59 0.06 -10.66 4.70
N PRO A 60 1.21 -10.75 4.02
CA PRO A 60 1.95 -9.55 3.60
C PRO A 60 1.05 -8.60 2.82
N ARG A 61 1.19 -7.30 3.07
CA ARG A 61 0.37 -6.26 2.43
C ARG A 61 0.58 -6.25 0.93
N PRO A 62 -0.49 -6.43 0.12
CA PRO A 62 -0.38 -6.51 -1.33
C PRO A 62 -0.20 -5.13 -1.96
N LEU A 63 0.28 -5.12 -3.20
CA LEU A 63 0.35 -3.92 -4.04
C LEU A 63 -1.05 -3.38 -4.35
N ALA A 64 -2.00 -4.26 -4.65
CA ALA A 64 -3.36 -3.88 -5.01
C ALA A 64 -4.39 -4.82 -4.40
N LEU A 65 -5.57 -4.28 -4.12
CA LEU A 65 -6.74 -5.00 -3.67
C LEU A 65 -7.93 -4.61 -4.55
N TYR A 66 -8.70 -5.61 -4.98
CA TYR A 66 -9.90 -5.42 -5.79
C TYR A 66 -11.11 -5.93 -5.02
N TYR A 67 -12.14 -5.10 -4.93
CA TYR A 67 -13.40 -5.48 -4.29
C TYR A 67 -14.57 -5.27 -5.25
N PHE A 68 -15.41 -6.28 -5.37
CA PHE A 68 -16.63 -6.27 -6.19
C PHE A 68 -17.86 -6.38 -5.30
N GLY A 69 -18.63 -5.31 -5.22
CA GLY A 69 -19.85 -5.21 -4.44
C GLY A 69 -20.34 -3.77 -4.40
N TYR A 70 -21.64 -3.58 -4.30
CA TYR A 70 -22.27 -2.26 -4.35
C TYR A 70 -22.77 -1.75 -3.00
N ASP A 71 -22.69 -2.58 -1.94
CA ASP A 71 -23.00 -2.13 -0.59
C ASP A 71 -21.96 -1.11 -0.11
N LYS A 72 -22.42 0.11 0.18
CA LYS A 72 -21.55 1.22 0.58
C LYS A 72 -20.89 0.99 1.93
N ARG A 73 -21.54 0.26 2.85
CA ARG A 73 -20.96 -0.06 4.15
C ARG A 73 -19.82 -1.06 4.00
N GLU A 74 -20.00 -2.08 3.19
CA GLU A 74 -18.94 -3.05 2.89
C GLU A 74 -17.77 -2.40 2.17
N GLN A 75 -18.02 -1.53 1.17
CA GLN A 75 -16.96 -0.76 0.51
C GLN A 75 -16.15 0.05 1.51
N GLN A 76 -16.79 0.75 2.45
CA GLN A 76 -16.11 1.50 3.50
C GLN A 76 -15.31 0.59 4.44
N ARG A 77 -15.86 -0.57 4.80
CA ARG A 77 -15.13 -1.56 5.60
C ARG A 77 -13.87 -2.05 4.88
N VAL A 78 -13.96 -2.38 3.61
CA VAL A 78 -12.78 -2.77 2.80
C VAL A 78 -11.70 -1.71 2.86
N LEU A 79 -12.06 -0.42 2.69
CA LEU A 79 -11.10 0.69 2.71
C LEU A 79 -10.46 0.92 4.09
N HIS A 80 -11.18 0.64 5.18
CA HIS A 80 -10.70 0.92 6.53
C HIS A 80 -10.11 -0.28 7.26
N GLU A 81 -10.56 -1.50 6.95
CA GLU A 81 -10.19 -2.70 7.66
C GLU A 81 -9.12 -3.53 6.94
N THR A 82 -8.72 -3.14 5.70
CA THR A 82 -7.64 -3.79 4.96
C THR A 82 -6.52 -2.81 4.62
N HIS A 83 -5.32 -3.34 4.36
CA HIS A 83 -4.16 -2.56 3.92
C HIS A 83 -3.59 -3.08 2.61
N SER A 84 -3.51 -2.20 1.61
CA SER A 84 -2.86 -2.45 0.32
C SER A 84 -2.20 -1.17 -0.20
N GLY A 85 -1.36 -1.28 -1.21
CA GLY A 85 -0.79 -0.11 -1.89
C GLY A 85 -1.86 0.72 -2.60
N GLY A 86 -2.84 0.06 -3.21
CA GLY A 86 -4.01 0.69 -3.84
C GLY A 86 -5.25 -0.18 -3.77
N VAL A 87 -6.41 0.42 -3.96
CA VAL A 87 -7.71 -0.28 -3.98
C VAL A 87 -8.49 0.12 -5.22
N CYS A 88 -9.11 -0.86 -5.87
CA CYS A 88 -10.07 -0.62 -6.94
C CYS A 88 -11.43 -1.24 -6.55
N LEU A 89 -12.49 -0.44 -6.59
CA LEU A 89 -13.84 -0.90 -6.29
C LEU A 89 -14.60 -1.15 -7.59
N ASN A 90 -15.13 -2.35 -7.75
CA ASN A 90 -15.89 -2.80 -8.92
C ASN A 90 -15.13 -2.76 -10.24
N ASP A 91 -13.80 -2.81 -10.18
CA ASP A 91 -12.93 -2.89 -11.34
C ASP A 91 -11.58 -3.51 -10.95
N THR A 92 -10.72 -3.73 -11.95
CA THR A 92 -9.34 -4.18 -11.79
C THR A 92 -8.40 -3.28 -12.58
N LEU A 93 -7.15 -3.16 -12.15
CA LEU A 93 -6.04 -2.52 -12.87
C LEU A 93 -6.19 -1.02 -13.19
N LEU A 94 -7.39 -0.49 -13.39
CA LEU A 94 -7.59 0.88 -13.89
C LEU A 94 -7.06 1.98 -12.95
N HIS A 95 -6.87 1.70 -11.67
CA HIS A 95 -6.22 2.63 -10.74
C HIS A 95 -4.74 2.91 -11.10
N VAL A 96 -4.04 1.96 -11.75
CA VAL A 96 -2.66 2.17 -12.20
C VAL A 96 -2.58 3.06 -13.44
N ALA A 97 -3.65 3.12 -14.24
CA ALA A 97 -3.72 3.94 -15.44
C ALA A 97 -4.11 5.41 -15.18
N GLN A 98 -4.37 5.77 -13.91
CA GLN A 98 -4.75 7.13 -13.53
C GLN A 98 -3.51 7.96 -13.21
N ASP A 99 -3.13 8.87 -14.09
CA ASP A 99 -1.92 9.69 -13.94
C ASP A 99 -1.96 10.63 -12.73
N ASP A 100 -3.15 11.01 -12.26
CA ASP A 100 -3.33 11.88 -11.09
C ASP A 100 -3.45 11.14 -9.76
N MET A 101 -3.42 9.80 -9.79
CA MET A 101 -3.53 8.96 -8.61
C MET A 101 -2.17 8.35 -8.24
N PRO A 102 -1.73 8.46 -6.98
CA PRO A 102 -0.48 7.81 -6.56
C PRO A 102 -0.62 6.28 -6.68
N PHE A 103 0.41 5.64 -7.25
CA PHE A 103 0.49 4.19 -7.36
C PHE A 103 1.80 3.69 -6.76
N GLY A 104 1.72 2.74 -5.87
CA GLY A 104 2.87 2.12 -5.22
C GLY A 104 2.45 1.14 -4.15
N GLY A 105 3.38 0.27 -3.73
CA GLY A 105 3.17 -0.72 -2.69
C GLY A 105 3.29 -0.16 -1.27
N ILE A 106 3.05 -1.02 -0.30
CA ILE A 106 3.19 -0.73 1.13
C ILE A 106 3.89 -1.88 1.85
N GLY A 107 4.98 -1.58 2.56
CA GLY A 107 5.77 -2.58 3.25
C GLY A 107 6.39 -3.61 2.30
N PRO A 108 6.03 -4.90 2.39
CA PRO A 108 6.60 -5.94 1.52
C PRO A 108 6.33 -5.75 0.02
N SER A 109 5.23 -5.08 -0.35
CA SER A 109 4.89 -4.83 -1.75
C SER A 109 5.56 -3.57 -2.35
N GLY A 110 6.26 -2.76 -1.55
CA GLY A 110 7.01 -1.62 -2.04
C GLY A 110 7.11 -0.47 -1.06
N MET A 111 7.87 0.56 -1.44
CA MET A 111 8.02 1.83 -0.72
C MET A 111 7.87 3.00 -1.68
N GLY A 112 7.17 4.03 -1.21
CA GLY A 112 6.89 5.21 -2.03
C GLY A 112 5.84 4.93 -3.10
N HIS A 113 5.60 5.93 -3.91
CA HIS A 113 4.62 5.88 -4.98
C HIS A 113 4.99 6.86 -6.09
N TYR A 114 4.41 6.68 -7.27
CA TYR A 114 4.63 7.52 -8.43
C TYR A 114 3.28 7.92 -9.05
N HIS A 115 3.29 8.63 -10.13
CA HIS A 115 2.22 9.37 -10.78
C HIS A 115 1.92 10.72 -10.12
N GLY A 116 1.49 11.67 -10.92
CA GLY A 116 1.02 12.98 -10.53
C GLY A 116 1.97 13.76 -9.64
N HIS A 117 1.40 14.53 -8.76
CA HIS A 117 2.11 15.34 -7.77
C HIS A 117 2.97 14.52 -6.80
N GLU A 118 2.46 13.37 -6.38
CA GLU A 118 3.16 12.48 -5.45
C GLU A 118 4.42 11.87 -6.08
N GLY A 119 4.34 11.50 -7.36
CA GLY A 119 5.50 11.06 -8.13
C GLY A 119 6.56 12.15 -8.25
N PHE A 120 6.15 13.39 -8.52
CA PHE A 120 7.06 14.53 -8.51
C PHE A 120 7.75 14.72 -7.15
N LEU A 121 7.00 14.64 -6.05
CA LEU A 121 7.56 14.75 -4.71
C LEU A 121 8.55 13.61 -4.39
N THR A 122 8.25 12.39 -4.82
CA THR A 122 9.12 11.22 -4.61
C THR A 122 10.51 11.41 -5.21
N PHE A 123 10.61 12.05 -6.40
CA PHE A 123 11.88 12.34 -7.05
C PHE A 123 12.44 13.73 -6.75
N SER A 124 11.81 14.47 -5.82
CA SER A 124 12.19 15.83 -5.48
C SER A 124 12.80 15.90 -4.07
N LYS A 125 13.71 16.85 -3.88
CA LYS A 125 14.27 17.15 -2.56
C LYS A 125 13.57 18.37 -1.97
N ALA A 126 12.81 18.19 -0.91
CA ALA A 126 12.31 19.30 -0.12
C ALA A 126 13.48 20.01 0.56
N LYS A 127 13.67 21.32 0.25
CA LYS A 127 14.70 22.17 0.85
C LYS A 127 14.06 23.03 1.93
N GLY A 128 14.40 22.76 3.18
CA GLY A 128 14.04 23.65 4.28
C GLY A 128 14.81 24.97 4.19
N VAL A 129 14.10 26.11 4.24
CA VAL A 129 14.70 27.43 4.25
C VAL A 129 14.25 28.15 5.52
N PHE A 130 15.20 28.46 6.40
CA PHE A 130 14.98 29.24 7.59
C PHE A 130 15.53 30.64 7.38
N ILE A 131 14.65 31.65 7.34
CA ILE A 131 15.03 33.05 7.16
C ILE A 131 14.95 33.74 8.51
N LYS A 132 16.12 34.15 9.01
CA LYS A 132 16.22 34.88 10.25
C LYS A 132 15.91 36.35 10.03
N GLN A 133 14.91 36.87 10.72
CA GLN A 133 14.55 38.28 10.66
C GLN A 133 15.63 39.17 11.31
N ARG A 134 15.61 40.48 10.99
CA ARG A 134 16.53 41.47 11.54
C ARG A 134 16.48 41.55 13.06
N PHE A 135 15.27 41.45 13.64
CA PHE A 135 15.08 41.27 15.08
C PHE A 135 15.18 39.78 15.41
N ASN A 136 16.07 39.44 16.31
CA ASN A 136 16.37 38.06 16.64
C ASN A 136 16.42 37.84 18.15
N ALA A 137 15.33 37.38 18.71
CA ALA A 137 15.22 37.03 20.13
C ALA A 137 16.20 35.90 20.54
N ALA A 138 16.61 35.04 19.65
CA ALA A 138 17.58 33.99 19.95
C ALA A 138 18.96 34.52 20.34
N ARG A 139 19.25 35.82 20.11
CA ARG A 139 20.49 36.48 20.65
C ARG A 139 20.56 36.41 22.16
N LEU A 140 19.43 36.30 22.86
CA LEU A 140 19.38 36.21 24.33
C LEU A 140 20.00 34.90 24.84
N ILE A 141 20.02 33.87 24.03
CA ILE A 141 20.60 32.55 24.38
C ILE A 141 21.99 32.31 23.77
N TYR A 142 22.53 33.27 23.01
CA TYR A 142 23.88 33.15 22.46
C TYR A 142 24.96 33.43 23.48
N PRO A 143 26.19 32.94 23.28
CA PRO A 143 27.35 33.27 24.09
C PRO A 143 27.54 34.77 24.27
N PRO A 144 28.17 35.21 25.39
CA PRO A 144 28.66 34.38 26.51
C PRO A 144 27.54 33.84 27.37
N TYR A 145 27.71 32.59 27.84
CA TYR A 145 26.72 31.89 28.65
C TYR A 145 26.74 32.36 30.14
N GLY A 146 25.70 32.00 30.88
CA GLY A 146 25.59 32.30 32.31
C GLY A 146 24.76 33.53 32.66
N LYS A 147 24.19 34.24 31.67
CA LYS A 147 23.30 35.38 31.88
C LYS A 147 22.00 34.97 32.57
N ALA A 148 21.42 35.83 33.41
CA ALA A 148 20.16 35.59 34.11
C ALA A 148 19.02 35.17 33.15
N ILE A 149 18.93 35.81 31.98
CA ILE A 149 17.93 35.52 30.95
C ILE A 149 18.09 34.08 30.40
N GLN A 150 19.31 33.60 30.25
CA GLN A 150 19.57 32.23 29.79
C GLN A 150 19.11 31.21 30.84
N LYS A 151 19.40 31.46 32.11
CA LYS A 151 18.93 30.60 33.21
C LYS A 151 17.39 30.54 33.25
N LEU A 152 16.71 31.64 33.00
CA LEU A 152 15.26 31.71 32.92
C LEU A 152 14.72 30.92 31.75
N VAL A 153 15.30 31.09 30.54
CA VAL A 153 14.93 30.35 29.32
C VAL A 153 15.14 28.85 29.52
N TYR A 154 16.28 28.44 30.07
CA TYR A 154 16.49 26.99 30.35
C TYR A 154 15.46 26.46 31.34
N LYS A 155 15.10 27.20 32.38
CA LYS A 155 14.09 26.76 33.34
C LYS A 155 12.69 26.62 32.72
N LEU A 156 12.38 27.40 31.71
CA LEU A 156 11.05 27.40 31.04
C LEU A 156 10.94 26.35 29.92
N PHE A 157 12.01 26.12 29.17
CA PHE A 157 11.97 25.33 27.93
C PHE A 157 12.72 23.99 27.99
N VAL A 158 13.61 23.81 28.96
CA VAL A 158 14.34 22.54 29.14
C VAL A 158 13.93 21.96 30.49
N ARG A 159 13.06 20.99 30.44
CA ARG A 159 12.61 20.17 31.60
C ARG A 159 13.42 18.92 31.68
#